data_8c4d094f1842c23f5acbad038a3f7041
#
_entry.id   8c4d094f1842c23f5acbad038a3f7041
#
_cell.length_a   1.000
_cell.length_b   1.000
_cell.length_c   1.000
_cell.angle_alpha   90.00
_cell.angle_beta   90.00
_cell.angle_gamma   90.00
#
_symmetry.space_group_name_H-M   'P 1'
#
loop_
_entity.id
_entity.type
_entity.pdbx_description
1 polymer ?
#
loop_
_entity_poly.entity_id
_entity_poly.type
_entity_poly.pdbx_seq_one_letter_code
_entity_poly.pdbx_strand_id
1 'polypeptide(L)'
;MLRYYPSFRIKTDLVTNGSEYKTSKGPYKGKYYMTYDGRMFSGANPIVGPNEELSKLSLISDSNYLNFSSFPNDLKAEFINKTPSLKIKGKQINRGVPTPYFPYATEGDYKKGYLLRSFIKRVNDKGFVIEISNDEYANFVNGTVDYDVSDYLVLQILWKLTGPLTSVRVNQYDTRVGIIDTNKRLVENANKTFLGITDFIGGEYTKFAKPTL
;
A
#
# COMPACT_ATOMS: atom_id res chain seq x y z
N MET A 1 2.22 15.13 38.68
CA MET A 1 2.32 13.71 39.04
C MET A 1 2.62 12.92 37.78
N LEU A 2 3.84 12.41 37.64
CA LEU A 2 4.24 11.60 36.48
C LEU A 2 3.50 10.25 36.56
N ARG A 3 2.59 9.99 35.63
CA ARG A 3 1.94 8.68 35.53
C ARG A 3 2.96 7.67 35.01
N TYR A 4 3.29 6.67 35.80
CA TYR A 4 4.13 5.56 35.38
C TYR A 4 3.33 4.64 34.44
N TYR A 5 3.81 4.47 33.23
CA TYR A 5 3.26 3.51 32.27
C TYR A 5 4.19 2.31 32.15
N PRO A 6 3.71 1.08 32.34
CA PRO A 6 4.49 -0.12 32.06
C PRO A 6 4.96 -0.15 30.61
N SER A 7 6.17 -0.66 30.36
CA SER A 7 6.79 -0.67 29.03
C SER A 7 5.94 -1.36 27.95
N PHE A 8 5.17 -2.38 28.31
CA PHE A 8 4.27 -3.08 27.37
C PHE A 8 3.05 -2.23 26.93
N ARG A 9 2.79 -1.10 27.57
CA ARG A 9 1.73 -0.14 27.24
C ARG A 9 2.23 1.09 26.51
N ILE A 10 3.45 1.06 26.03
CA ILE A 10 4.08 2.18 25.33
C ILE A 10 4.62 1.66 24.00
N LYS A 11 4.25 2.33 22.91
CA LYS A 11 4.86 2.10 21.60
C LYS A 11 6.01 3.09 21.44
N THR A 12 7.23 2.60 21.32
CA THR A 12 8.45 3.40 21.22
C THR A 12 8.99 3.44 19.80
N ASP A 13 9.96 4.31 19.56
CA ASP A 13 10.71 4.45 18.31
C ASP A 13 9.86 4.73 17.06
N LEU A 14 8.70 5.33 17.22
CA LEU A 14 7.91 5.85 16.12
C LEU A 14 8.62 7.08 15.53
N VAL A 15 8.41 7.35 14.24
CA VAL A 15 9.06 8.46 13.53
C VAL A 15 8.00 9.31 12.84
N THR A 16 8.13 10.64 12.91
CA THR A 16 7.34 11.60 12.14
C THR A 16 8.23 12.52 11.32
N ASN A 17 7.76 12.86 10.12
CA ASN A 17 8.45 13.77 9.19
C ASN A 17 8.16 15.26 9.46
N GLY A 18 7.29 15.57 10.43
CA GLY A 18 6.90 16.94 10.80
C GLY A 18 5.55 17.39 10.23
N SER A 19 4.87 16.55 9.45
CA SER A 19 3.55 16.88 8.89
C SER A 19 2.38 16.44 9.77
N GLU A 20 2.62 15.62 10.79
CA GLU A 20 1.55 14.95 11.56
C GLU A 20 1.35 15.55 12.96
N TYR A 21 2.46 15.97 13.58
CA TYR A 21 2.46 16.42 14.98
C TYR A 21 3.22 17.72 15.16
N LYS A 22 2.82 18.47 16.20
CA LYS A 22 3.48 19.71 16.64
C LYS A 22 3.73 19.69 18.15
N THR A 23 4.79 20.38 18.57
CA THR A 23 5.05 20.80 19.94
C THR A 23 4.50 22.22 20.14
N SER A 24 4.69 22.77 21.35
CA SER A 24 4.44 24.18 21.63
C SER A 24 5.28 25.14 20.75
N LYS A 25 6.39 24.67 20.20
CA LYS A 25 7.35 25.46 19.38
C LYS A 25 7.11 25.36 17.88
N GLY A 26 6.20 24.47 17.43
CA GLY A 26 5.90 24.26 16.00
C GLY A 26 5.92 22.80 15.57
N PRO A 27 5.89 22.54 14.25
CA PRO A 27 5.90 21.18 13.70
C PRO A 27 7.07 20.35 14.24
N TYR A 28 6.78 19.13 14.66
CA TYR A 28 7.77 18.23 15.25
C TYR A 28 8.22 17.17 14.24
N LYS A 29 9.52 17.13 14.00
CA LYS A 29 10.18 16.12 13.17
C LYS A 29 11.16 15.31 14.02
N GLY A 30 11.00 13.99 14.04
CA GLY A 30 11.91 13.11 14.78
C GLY A 30 11.22 11.88 15.35
N LYS A 31 11.88 11.22 16.29
CA LYS A 31 11.33 10.07 17.00
C LYS A 31 10.29 10.51 18.03
N TYR A 32 9.26 9.70 18.18
CA TYR A 32 8.24 9.90 19.20
C TYR A 32 7.77 8.54 19.75
N TYR A 33 7.08 8.56 20.86
CA TYR A 33 6.44 7.38 21.44
C TYR A 33 4.98 7.68 21.78
N MET A 34 4.17 6.64 21.87
CA MET A 34 2.75 6.72 22.14
C MET A 34 2.39 5.84 23.34
N THR A 35 1.64 6.39 24.26
CA THR A 35 1.07 5.68 25.40
C THR A 35 -0.23 4.98 25.03
N TYR A 36 -0.66 4.00 25.80
CA TYR A 36 -1.85 3.19 25.52
C TYR A 36 -3.16 4.00 25.46
N ASP A 37 -3.19 5.15 26.12
CA ASP A 37 -4.29 6.11 26.09
C ASP A 37 -4.27 7.04 24.84
N GLY A 38 -3.35 6.78 23.91
CA GLY A 38 -3.26 7.48 22.64
C GLY A 38 -2.53 8.82 22.71
N ARG A 39 -1.94 9.20 23.85
CA ARG A 39 -1.10 10.40 23.95
C ARG A 39 0.27 10.17 23.33
N MET A 40 0.78 11.16 22.65
CA MET A 40 2.05 11.12 21.95
C MET A 40 3.04 12.10 22.56
N PHE A 41 4.31 11.69 22.62
CA PHE A 41 5.38 12.47 23.22
C PHE A 41 6.62 12.44 22.35
N SER A 42 7.33 13.54 22.29
CA SER A 42 8.62 13.66 21.61
C SER A 42 9.71 12.82 22.29
N GLY A 43 10.62 12.26 21.49
CA GLY A 43 11.70 11.40 21.94
C GLY A 43 11.50 9.93 21.58
N ALA A 44 12.55 9.12 21.69
CA ALA A 44 12.51 7.70 21.32
C ALA A 44 11.67 6.86 22.29
N ASN A 45 11.70 7.21 23.57
CA ASN A 45 10.99 6.53 24.65
C ASN A 45 10.89 7.46 25.88
N PRO A 46 10.14 7.08 26.94
CA PRO A 46 9.96 7.93 28.12
C PRO A 46 11.23 8.23 28.92
N ILE A 47 12.29 7.42 28.75
CA ILE A 47 13.56 7.55 29.47
C ILE A 47 14.50 8.51 28.76
N VAL A 48 14.46 8.50 27.41
CA VAL A 48 15.35 9.27 26.56
C VAL A 48 14.55 10.24 25.72
N GLY A 49 14.67 11.51 25.98
CA GLY A 49 14.09 12.54 25.12
C GLY A 49 13.52 13.73 25.88
N PRO A 50 13.09 14.75 25.19
CA PRO A 50 12.48 15.92 25.80
C PRO A 50 11.09 15.63 26.41
N ASN A 51 10.41 14.56 25.99
CA ASN A 51 9.10 14.10 26.47
C ASN A 51 8.01 15.22 26.46
N GLU A 52 8.09 16.12 25.49
CA GLU A 52 7.05 17.13 25.26
C GLU A 52 5.83 16.44 24.64
N GLU A 53 4.64 16.76 25.13
CA GLU A 53 3.41 16.23 24.56
C GLU A 53 3.20 16.76 23.14
N LEU A 54 2.94 15.86 22.23
CA LEU A 54 2.68 16.18 20.84
C LEU A 54 1.18 16.27 20.59
N SER A 55 0.74 17.38 20.03
CA SER A 55 -0.61 17.52 19.50
C SER A 55 -0.62 17.23 17.99
N LYS A 56 -1.68 16.60 17.51
CA LYS A 56 -1.86 16.46 16.07
C LYS A 56 -1.86 17.84 15.44
N LEU A 57 -1.06 18.02 14.40
CA LEU A 57 -1.31 19.10 13.47
C LEU A 57 -2.72 18.84 12.94
N SER A 58 -3.68 19.66 13.33
CA SER A 58 -4.92 19.73 12.57
C SER A 58 -4.52 20.21 11.18
N LEU A 59 -4.21 19.27 10.29
CA LEU A 59 -4.48 19.53 8.89
C LEU A 59 -5.91 20.05 8.90
N ILE A 60 -6.09 21.27 8.43
CA ILE A 60 -7.36 21.95 8.29
C ILE A 60 -8.41 20.87 8.04
N SER A 61 -9.36 20.72 8.97
CA SER A 61 -10.35 19.65 8.87
C SER A 61 -10.97 19.72 7.48
N ASP A 62 -11.20 18.58 6.86
CA ASP A 62 -11.75 18.46 5.50
C ASP A 62 -13.05 19.26 5.26
N SER A 63 -13.68 19.76 6.34
CA SER A 63 -14.82 20.68 6.30
C SER A 63 -14.48 22.11 5.88
N ASN A 64 -13.19 22.50 5.83
CA ASN A 64 -12.70 23.77 5.33
C ASN A 64 -11.78 23.59 4.12
N TYR A 65 -12.15 22.75 3.18
CA TYR A 65 -11.72 22.98 1.82
C TYR A 65 -12.21 24.38 1.45
N LEU A 66 -11.33 25.37 1.60
CA LEU A 66 -11.52 26.66 0.97
C LEU A 66 -11.79 26.33 -0.48
N ASN A 67 -13.07 26.43 -0.87
CA ASN A 67 -13.47 26.15 -2.22
C ASN A 67 -12.66 27.10 -3.10
N PHE A 68 -11.59 26.60 -3.70
CA PHE A 68 -10.66 27.42 -4.49
C PHE A 68 -11.40 28.22 -5.56
N SER A 69 -12.58 27.76 -5.96
CA SER A 69 -13.47 28.48 -6.85
C SER A 69 -14.05 29.76 -6.24
N SER A 70 -14.12 29.89 -4.91
CA SER A 70 -14.63 31.07 -4.21
C SER A 70 -13.59 32.19 -3.98
N PHE A 71 -12.30 31.91 -4.27
CA PHE A 71 -11.25 32.93 -4.18
C PHE A 71 -11.37 33.96 -5.33
N PRO A 72 -11.13 35.23 -5.09
CA PRO A 72 -10.92 36.21 -6.14
C PRO A 72 -9.83 35.78 -7.11
N ASN A 73 -9.97 36.10 -8.39
CA ASN A 73 -9.05 35.60 -9.44
C ASN A 73 -7.61 36.10 -9.28
N ASP A 74 -7.41 37.27 -8.73
CA ASP A 74 -6.11 37.86 -8.38
C ASP A 74 -5.40 37.08 -7.27
N LEU A 75 -6.11 36.66 -6.22
CA LEU A 75 -5.56 35.80 -5.16
C LEU A 75 -5.27 34.40 -5.63
N LYS A 76 -6.09 33.84 -6.57
CA LYS A 76 -5.79 32.58 -7.22
C LYS A 76 -4.49 32.64 -8.00
N ALA A 77 -4.30 33.68 -8.78
CA ALA A 77 -3.09 33.90 -9.57
C ALA A 77 -1.83 34.07 -8.68
N GLU A 78 -1.97 34.81 -7.59
CA GLU A 78 -0.86 34.99 -6.63
C GLU A 78 -0.50 33.70 -5.90
N PHE A 79 -1.47 32.91 -5.49
CA PHE A 79 -1.25 31.62 -4.85
C PHE A 79 -0.55 30.62 -5.79
N ILE A 80 -0.99 30.54 -7.05
CA ILE A 80 -0.38 29.68 -8.08
C ILE A 80 1.07 30.13 -8.39
N ASN A 81 1.33 31.42 -8.40
CA ASN A 81 2.66 31.94 -8.69
C ASN A 81 3.66 31.78 -7.54
N LYS A 82 3.20 31.85 -6.28
CA LYS A 82 4.04 31.68 -5.08
C LYS A 82 4.31 30.24 -4.69
N THR A 83 3.57 29.28 -5.23
CA THR A 83 3.77 27.84 -4.99
C THR A 83 4.21 27.13 -6.28
N PRO A 84 5.51 27.14 -6.59
CA PRO A 84 6.04 26.54 -7.83
C PRO A 84 5.71 25.08 -8.04
N SER A 85 5.53 24.34 -6.94
CA SER A 85 5.09 22.94 -6.94
C SER A 85 3.64 22.74 -7.42
N LEU A 86 2.81 23.79 -7.44
CA LEU A 86 1.45 23.79 -7.94
C LEU A 86 1.32 24.28 -9.40
N LYS A 87 2.43 24.56 -10.07
CA LYS A 87 2.46 24.77 -11.53
C LYS A 87 2.22 23.46 -12.29
N ILE A 88 1.21 22.73 -11.92
CA ILE A 88 0.68 21.65 -12.73
C ILE A 88 -0.36 22.28 -13.63
N LYS A 89 0.05 22.52 -14.86
CA LYS A 89 -0.76 22.96 -16.01
C LYS A 89 -2.22 22.49 -15.86
N GLY A 90 -3.11 23.34 -15.30
CA GLY A 90 -4.56 23.21 -15.38
C GLY A 90 -5.20 21.81 -15.15
N LYS A 91 -4.46 20.79 -14.80
CA LYS A 91 -4.95 19.48 -14.42
C LYS A 91 -5.35 19.56 -12.95
N GLN A 92 -6.64 19.45 -12.67
CA GLN A 92 -7.06 19.03 -11.33
C GLN A 92 -6.23 17.79 -11.00
N ILE A 93 -5.50 17.84 -9.88
CA ILE A 93 -4.90 16.64 -9.31
C ILE A 93 -6.07 15.86 -8.69
N ASN A 94 -6.85 15.21 -9.52
CA ASN A 94 -7.51 14.01 -9.07
C ASN A 94 -6.36 13.08 -8.75
N ARG A 95 -6.06 12.91 -7.47
CA ARG A 95 -5.20 11.81 -7.03
C ARG A 95 -5.98 10.56 -7.42
N GLY A 96 -5.68 10.06 -8.60
CA GLY A 96 -6.20 8.79 -9.05
C GLY A 96 -5.90 7.76 -7.98
N VAL A 97 -6.73 6.78 -7.87
CA VAL A 97 -6.48 5.58 -7.07
C VAL A 97 -6.42 4.40 -8.02
N PRO A 98 -5.64 3.37 -7.72
CA PRO A 98 -5.62 2.16 -8.53
C PRO A 98 -7.02 1.60 -8.73
N THR A 99 -7.33 1.18 -9.95
CA THR A 99 -8.66 0.67 -10.31
C THR A 99 -8.71 -0.84 -10.10
N PRO A 100 -9.64 -1.37 -9.28
CA PRO A 100 -9.81 -2.81 -9.13
C PRO A 100 -10.14 -3.47 -10.46
N TYR A 101 -9.45 -4.57 -10.77
CA TYR A 101 -9.67 -5.36 -11.97
C TYR A 101 -10.04 -6.80 -11.59
N PHE A 102 -10.96 -7.37 -12.34
CA PHE A 102 -11.39 -8.76 -12.19
C PHE A 102 -10.88 -9.57 -13.39
N PRO A 103 -9.76 -10.28 -13.24
CA PRO A 103 -9.19 -11.03 -14.35
C PRO A 103 -10.08 -12.20 -14.76
N TYR A 104 -9.97 -12.58 -16.02
CA TYR A 104 -10.53 -13.82 -16.55
C TYR A 104 -9.48 -14.50 -17.41
N ALA A 105 -9.49 -15.83 -17.40
CA ALA A 105 -8.57 -16.59 -18.22
C ALA A 105 -9.13 -16.79 -19.63
N THR A 106 -8.33 -16.48 -20.63
CA THR A 106 -8.65 -16.65 -22.04
C THR A 106 -8.19 -18.03 -22.53
N GLU A 107 -8.70 -18.49 -23.69
CA GLU A 107 -8.20 -19.70 -24.33
C GLU A 107 -6.70 -19.63 -24.66
N GLY A 108 -6.20 -18.43 -24.93
CA GLY A 108 -4.77 -18.18 -25.11
C GLY A 108 -3.96 -18.47 -23.84
N ASP A 109 -4.49 -18.08 -22.66
CA ASP A 109 -3.84 -18.33 -21.38
C ASP A 109 -3.86 -19.81 -21.01
N TYR A 110 -4.95 -20.51 -21.30
CA TYR A 110 -5.02 -21.97 -21.13
C TYR A 110 -4.02 -22.70 -22.03
N LYS A 111 -3.83 -22.25 -23.28
CA LYS A 111 -2.81 -22.82 -24.18
C LYS A 111 -1.38 -22.56 -23.65
N LYS A 112 -1.13 -21.40 -23.07
CA LYS A 112 0.15 -21.07 -22.42
C LYS A 112 0.34 -21.82 -21.10
N GLY A 113 -0.76 -22.19 -20.43
CA GLY A 113 -0.77 -22.87 -19.14
C GLY A 113 -0.71 -21.94 -17.92
N TYR A 114 -0.69 -20.64 -18.11
CA TYR A 114 -0.66 -19.65 -17.02
C TYR A 114 -1.39 -18.35 -17.39
N LEU A 115 -1.85 -17.66 -16.34
CA LEU A 115 -2.41 -16.31 -16.38
C LEU A 115 -1.49 -15.36 -15.62
N LEU A 116 -1.20 -14.21 -16.19
CA LEU A 116 -0.46 -13.16 -15.51
C LEU A 116 -1.42 -12.34 -14.67
N ARG A 117 -1.25 -12.36 -13.35
CA ARG A 117 -2.05 -11.62 -12.39
C ARG A 117 -1.22 -10.51 -11.76
N SER A 118 -1.74 -9.29 -11.74
CA SER A 118 -1.07 -8.11 -11.23
C SER A 118 -1.81 -7.55 -10.02
N PHE A 119 -1.06 -7.20 -8.99
CA PHE A 119 -1.58 -6.71 -7.72
C PHE A 119 -0.90 -5.42 -7.33
N ILE A 120 -1.62 -4.58 -6.60
CA ILE A 120 -1.12 -3.35 -6.02
C ILE A 120 -1.60 -3.22 -4.58
N LYS A 121 -0.78 -2.63 -3.73
CA LYS A 121 -1.15 -2.27 -2.37
C LYS A 121 -0.51 -0.95 -1.96
N ARG A 122 -1.09 -0.28 -0.96
CA ARG A 122 -0.43 0.85 -0.32
C ARG A 122 0.72 0.39 0.56
N VAL A 123 1.82 1.14 0.55
CA VAL A 123 3.03 0.85 1.35
C VAL A 123 2.70 0.80 2.85
N ASN A 124 1.85 1.71 3.33
CA ASN A 124 1.54 1.89 4.75
C ASN A 124 0.27 1.15 5.21
N ASP A 125 -0.42 0.47 4.29
CA ASP A 125 -1.65 -0.25 4.59
C ASP A 125 -1.44 -1.76 4.41
N LYS A 126 -1.51 -2.51 5.50
CA LYS A 126 -1.30 -3.97 5.46
C LYS A 126 -2.50 -4.73 4.88
N GLY A 127 -3.68 -4.11 4.84
CA GLY A 127 -4.93 -4.78 4.46
C GLY A 127 -5.44 -4.46 3.05
N PHE A 128 -4.89 -3.45 2.40
CA PHE A 128 -5.40 -2.99 1.11
C PHE A 128 -4.60 -3.56 -0.05
N VAL A 129 -4.90 -4.80 -0.42
CA VAL A 129 -4.43 -5.42 -1.68
C VAL A 129 -5.58 -5.43 -2.65
N ILE A 130 -5.36 -4.96 -3.86
CA ILE A 130 -6.31 -5.12 -4.99
C ILE A 130 -5.61 -5.72 -6.19
N GLU A 131 -6.37 -6.41 -7.01
CA GLU A 131 -5.91 -6.89 -8.31
C GLU A 131 -6.14 -5.78 -9.34
N ILE A 132 -5.14 -5.51 -10.17
CA ILE A 132 -5.15 -4.49 -11.23
C ILE A 132 -4.92 -5.13 -12.59
N SER A 133 -5.23 -4.41 -13.67
CA SER A 133 -4.95 -4.88 -15.02
C SER A 133 -3.43 -4.92 -15.30
N ASN A 134 -3.02 -5.74 -16.26
CA ASN A 134 -1.63 -5.77 -16.69
C ASN A 134 -1.19 -4.45 -17.34
N ASP A 135 -2.10 -3.73 -17.98
CA ASP A 135 -1.85 -2.41 -18.56
C ASP A 135 -1.60 -1.38 -17.45
N GLU A 136 -2.39 -1.41 -16.38
CA GLU A 136 -2.18 -0.55 -15.21
C GLU A 136 -0.87 -0.85 -14.50
N TYR A 137 -0.52 -2.15 -14.37
CA TYR A 137 0.79 -2.55 -13.87
C TYR A 137 1.94 -1.99 -14.73
N ALA A 138 1.82 -2.09 -16.05
CA ALA A 138 2.82 -1.55 -16.97
C ALA A 138 2.91 -0.01 -16.87
N ASN A 139 1.77 0.67 -16.77
CA ASN A 139 1.71 2.12 -16.58
C ASN A 139 2.34 2.54 -15.24
N PHE A 140 2.13 1.76 -14.17
CA PHE A 140 2.77 1.99 -12.88
C PHE A 140 4.30 1.90 -12.98
N VAL A 141 4.81 0.83 -13.59
CA VAL A 141 6.27 0.63 -13.76
C VAL A 141 6.88 1.74 -14.62
N ASN A 142 6.15 2.22 -15.62
CA ASN A 142 6.58 3.31 -16.51
C ASN A 142 6.36 4.72 -15.90
N GLY A 143 5.74 4.83 -14.72
CA GLY A 143 5.45 6.11 -14.07
C GLY A 143 4.39 6.96 -14.80
N THR A 144 3.50 6.34 -15.57
CA THR A 144 2.47 7.02 -16.36
C THR A 144 1.07 6.98 -15.73
N VAL A 145 0.98 6.51 -14.48
CA VAL A 145 -0.27 6.50 -13.69
C VAL A 145 -0.62 7.89 -13.16
N ASP A 146 -1.89 8.12 -12.86
CA ASP A 146 -2.40 9.40 -12.34
C ASP A 146 -2.31 9.52 -10.79
N TYR A 147 -1.67 8.56 -10.12
CA TYR A 147 -1.45 8.54 -8.67
C TYR A 147 0.04 8.46 -8.33
N ASP A 148 0.39 8.76 -7.08
CA ASP A 148 1.78 8.77 -6.64
C ASP A 148 2.31 7.33 -6.49
N VAL A 149 3.26 6.96 -7.34
CA VAL A 149 3.87 5.61 -7.33
C VAL A 149 4.61 5.31 -6.01
N SER A 150 5.07 6.32 -5.28
CA SER A 150 5.76 6.13 -4.00
C SER A 150 4.85 5.63 -2.88
N ASP A 151 3.54 5.82 -3.01
CA ASP A 151 2.55 5.37 -2.05
C ASP A 151 2.18 3.88 -2.21
N TYR A 152 2.65 3.23 -3.29
CA TYR A 152 2.21 1.89 -3.65
C TYR A 152 3.36 0.93 -3.93
N LEU A 153 3.09 -0.35 -3.71
CA LEU A 153 3.90 -1.48 -4.15
C LEU A 153 3.08 -2.29 -5.15
N VAL A 154 3.75 -2.80 -6.19
CA VAL A 154 3.12 -3.68 -7.18
C VAL A 154 3.77 -5.06 -7.17
N LEU A 155 3.00 -6.05 -7.54
CA LEU A 155 3.42 -7.44 -7.64
C LEU A 155 2.79 -8.07 -8.87
N GLN A 156 3.54 -8.92 -9.56
CA GLN A 156 3.04 -9.73 -10.67
C GLN A 156 3.32 -11.20 -10.43
N ILE A 157 2.33 -12.06 -10.62
CA ILE A 157 2.40 -13.50 -10.39
C ILE A 157 1.99 -14.25 -11.65
N LEU A 158 2.80 -15.22 -12.07
CA LEU A 158 2.45 -16.18 -13.11
C LEU A 158 1.59 -17.29 -12.49
N TRP A 159 0.27 -17.13 -12.59
CA TRP A 159 -0.71 -18.04 -12.02
C TRP A 159 -0.90 -19.26 -12.90
N LYS A 160 -0.61 -20.45 -12.38
CA LYS A 160 -0.72 -21.72 -13.12
C LYS A 160 -2.19 -22.09 -13.32
N LEU A 161 -2.58 -22.38 -14.58
CA LEU A 161 -3.95 -22.71 -14.98
C LEU A 161 -4.16 -24.17 -15.30
N THR A 162 -3.15 -24.83 -15.89
CA THR A 162 -3.29 -26.19 -16.44
C THR A 162 -2.31 -27.17 -15.83
N GLY A 163 -2.62 -28.45 -15.90
CA GLY A 163 -1.86 -29.55 -15.33
C GLY A 163 -2.63 -30.31 -14.25
N PRO A 164 -1.99 -31.25 -13.54
CA PRO A 164 -2.65 -31.96 -12.46
C PRO A 164 -3.03 -31.01 -11.32
N LEU A 165 -4.17 -31.24 -10.68
CA LEU A 165 -4.65 -30.40 -9.60
C LEU A 165 -3.68 -30.42 -8.41
N THR A 166 -3.28 -31.61 -8.01
CA THR A 166 -2.28 -31.88 -6.97
C THR A 166 -1.01 -32.47 -7.58
N SER A 167 0.09 -32.38 -6.86
CA SER A 167 1.35 -32.95 -7.35
C SER A 167 1.26 -34.48 -7.47
N VAL A 168 1.64 -35.03 -8.62
CA VAL A 168 1.59 -36.43 -8.93
C VAL A 168 3.00 -36.95 -9.20
N ARG A 169 3.37 -38.01 -8.53
CA ARG A 169 4.63 -38.71 -8.79
C ARG A 169 4.50 -39.56 -10.06
N VAL A 170 5.25 -39.21 -11.11
CA VAL A 170 5.22 -39.88 -12.41
C VAL A 170 6.10 -41.13 -12.39
N ASN A 171 7.27 -41.03 -11.76
CA ASN A 171 8.20 -42.14 -11.57
C ASN A 171 9.07 -41.92 -10.32
N GLN A 172 10.06 -42.75 -10.09
CA GLN A 172 10.92 -42.69 -8.90
C GLN A 172 11.69 -41.34 -8.79
N TYR A 173 11.96 -40.68 -9.92
CA TYR A 173 12.81 -39.49 -10.02
C TYR A 173 12.04 -38.23 -10.47
N ASP A 174 10.79 -38.38 -10.91
CA ASP A 174 10.03 -37.28 -11.51
C ASP A 174 8.68 -37.06 -10.82
N THR A 175 8.39 -35.81 -10.51
CA THR A 175 7.13 -35.39 -9.90
C THR A 175 6.56 -34.21 -10.69
N ARG A 176 5.37 -34.40 -11.27
CA ARG A 176 4.61 -33.28 -11.83
C ARG A 176 4.01 -32.45 -10.72
N VAL A 177 4.49 -31.21 -10.57
CA VAL A 177 3.98 -30.29 -9.55
C VAL A 177 2.57 -29.83 -9.94
N GLY A 178 1.64 -29.98 -9.03
CA GLY A 178 0.24 -29.62 -9.21
C GLY A 178 -0.01 -28.10 -9.28
N ILE A 179 -1.22 -27.74 -9.70
CA ILE A 179 -1.67 -26.34 -9.76
C ILE A 179 -1.69 -25.75 -8.35
N ILE A 180 -2.29 -26.44 -7.38
CA ILE A 180 -2.41 -25.99 -6.00
C ILE A 180 -1.03 -25.70 -5.40
N ASP A 181 -0.11 -26.68 -5.48
CA ASP A 181 1.21 -26.56 -4.87
C ASP A 181 2.04 -25.44 -5.52
N THR A 182 1.91 -25.28 -6.84
CA THR A 182 2.59 -24.21 -7.57
C THR A 182 2.07 -22.84 -7.13
N ASN A 183 0.75 -22.63 -7.19
CA ASN A 183 0.15 -21.34 -6.88
C ASN A 183 0.32 -20.98 -5.40
N LYS A 184 0.17 -21.95 -4.50
CA LYS A 184 0.42 -21.76 -3.07
C LYS A 184 1.86 -21.29 -2.82
N ARG A 185 2.86 -21.97 -3.38
CA ARG A 185 4.27 -21.60 -3.24
C ARG A 185 4.58 -20.22 -3.82
N LEU A 186 3.96 -19.84 -4.94
CA LEU A 186 4.11 -18.51 -5.52
C LEU A 186 3.58 -17.43 -4.58
N VAL A 187 2.39 -17.64 -4.00
CA VAL A 187 1.77 -16.70 -3.05
C VAL A 187 2.58 -16.60 -1.76
N GLU A 188 3.01 -17.72 -1.19
CA GLU A 188 3.84 -17.74 0.01
C GLU A 188 5.18 -17.02 -0.19
N ASN A 189 5.82 -17.22 -1.33
CA ASN A 189 7.05 -16.49 -1.66
C ASN A 189 6.79 -14.99 -1.88
N ALA A 190 5.74 -14.64 -2.58
CA ALA A 190 5.35 -13.25 -2.81
C ALA A 190 5.02 -12.54 -1.48
N ASN A 191 4.39 -13.23 -0.53
CA ASN A 191 4.00 -12.66 0.76
C ASN A 191 5.21 -12.22 1.62
N LYS A 192 6.41 -12.69 1.33
CA LYS A 192 7.65 -12.27 2.03
C LYS A 192 7.96 -10.79 1.79
N THR A 193 7.65 -10.29 0.60
CA THR A 193 7.92 -8.90 0.19
C THR A 193 6.65 -8.08 0.01
N PHE A 194 5.55 -8.74 -0.31
CA PHE A 194 4.25 -8.14 -0.57
C PHE A 194 3.22 -8.67 0.44
N LEU A 195 3.37 -8.25 1.70
CA LEU A 195 2.51 -8.70 2.82
C LEU A 195 1.03 -8.45 2.54
N GLY A 196 0.18 -9.43 2.86
CA GLY A 196 -1.27 -9.38 2.67
C GLY A 196 -1.77 -10.08 1.41
N ILE A 197 -0.88 -10.51 0.49
CA ILE A 197 -1.32 -11.25 -0.71
C ILE A 197 -1.92 -12.60 -0.36
N THR A 198 -1.45 -13.27 0.69
CA THR A 198 -2.01 -14.52 1.18
C THR A 198 -3.46 -14.35 1.63
N ASP A 199 -3.74 -13.28 2.38
CA ASP A 199 -5.09 -12.98 2.88
C ASP A 199 -6.03 -12.60 1.72
N PHE A 200 -5.52 -11.84 0.75
CA PHE A 200 -6.28 -11.48 -0.46
C PHE A 200 -6.66 -12.70 -1.30
N ILE A 201 -5.74 -13.66 -1.48
CA ILE A 201 -6.01 -14.90 -2.23
C ILE A 201 -6.95 -15.83 -1.45
N GLY A 202 -6.93 -15.80 -0.11
CA GLY A 202 -7.85 -16.54 0.74
C GLY A 202 -7.80 -18.07 0.58
N GLY A 203 -6.70 -18.63 0.07
CA GLY A 203 -6.57 -20.06 -0.18
C GLY A 203 -7.16 -20.56 -1.51
N GLU A 204 -7.70 -19.69 -2.35
CA GLU A 204 -8.29 -20.03 -3.66
C GLU A 204 -7.22 -20.33 -4.73
N TYR A 205 -6.33 -21.29 -4.47
CA TYR A 205 -5.21 -21.63 -5.37
C TYR A 205 -5.63 -22.28 -6.69
N THR A 206 -6.89 -22.66 -6.82
CA THR A 206 -7.47 -23.25 -8.03
C THR A 206 -8.28 -22.27 -8.87
N LYS A 207 -8.35 -20.99 -8.46
CA LYS A 207 -9.08 -19.97 -9.21
C LYS A 207 -8.62 -19.94 -10.67
N PHE A 208 -9.56 -19.97 -11.59
CA PHE A 208 -9.34 -20.08 -13.05
C PHE A 208 -8.70 -21.40 -13.54
N ALA A 209 -8.46 -22.39 -12.68
CA ALA A 209 -7.82 -23.62 -13.11
C ALA A 209 -8.71 -24.44 -14.05
N LYS A 210 -8.08 -25.02 -15.07
CA LYS A 210 -8.65 -26.05 -15.95
C LYS A 210 -7.74 -27.31 -15.82
N PRO A 211 -7.99 -28.16 -14.80
CA PRO A 211 -7.15 -29.31 -14.57
C PRO A 211 -7.12 -30.25 -15.77
N THR A 212 -5.95 -30.80 -16.07
CA THR A 212 -5.78 -31.89 -17.02
C THR A 212 -5.38 -33.13 -16.23
N LEU A 213 -5.95 -34.25 -16.60
CA LEU A 213 -5.62 -35.56 -16.01
C LEU A 213 -4.17 -35.92 -16.31
#